data_e2e3dcd6903f4610dd2be4e0105fe376
#
_entry.id   e2e3dcd6903f4610dd2be4e0105fe376
#
_cell.length_a   1.000
_cell.length_b   1.000
_cell.length_c   1.000
_cell.angle_alpha   90.00
_cell.angle_beta   90.00
_cell.angle_gamma   90.00
#
_symmetry.space_group_name_H-M   'P 1'
#
loop_
_entity.id
_entity.type
_entity.pdbx_description
1 polymer ?
#
loop_
_entity_poly.entity_id
_entity_poly.type
_entity_poly.pdbx_seq_one_letter_code
_entity_poly.pdbx_strand_id
1 'polypeptide(L)'
;VPDSSRMTRRTGLRNAVAAAVALPLLTTAQAAVATRRPRPRLDVMTYNLRFASTEEPNSWAARRPVMRELLRRTSPHVLGTQEGLYRQLLDIEADLAPHYAWIGTGREGGSDDESVAVFYDTRRLAPLAHDTFWLSDTPRVVGSNTWGAMFPRVATWVRFRDLADGGRRFHVLNTHLDHASQYARTRAASLIAERVAAFDPSLPYLVTGDFNAAAHRNEVYDILLGAGLTDTWDTAASRSASYATFHGYAPLTPDGDRIDWILAGPGVEARRASIDTFSLHGRFPSDHLPVRASLTLG
;
A
#
# COMPACT_ATOMS: atom_id res chain seq x y z
N VAL A 1 26.14 81.98 70.31
CA VAL A 1 25.53 83.33 70.34
C VAL A 1 25.45 83.89 68.92
N PRO A 2 24.45 84.50 68.49
CA PRO A 2 23.00 84.36 68.52
C PRO A 2 22.40 84.15 67.11
N ASP A 3 21.25 84.03 66.88
CA ASP A 3 19.95 84.55 67.19
C ASP A 3 19.09 84.52 65.93
N SER A 4 17.77 84.31 66.24
CA SER A 4 16.58 84.85 65.65
C SER A 4 16.27 84.56 64.12
N SER A 5 15.21 84.21 63.80
CA SER A 5 13.82 84.51 64.02
C SER A 5 12.98 84.31 62.75
N ARG A 6 11.88 83.64 62.89
CA ARG A 6 10.59 83.96 62.22
C ARG A 6 10.52 83.97 60.68
N MET A 7 9.61 83.28 60.04
CA MET A 7 8.20 83.57 60.02
C MET A 7 7.45 82.59 59.10
N THR A 8 6.28 82.21 59.52
CA THR A 8 5.21 81.45 58.88
C THR A 8 4.78 81.93 57.55
N ARG A 9 4.45 81.00 56.66
CA ARG A 9 3.24 81.10 55.76
C ARG A 9 2.76 79.71 55.40
N ARG A 10 1.51 79.45 55.75
CA ARG A 10 0.66 78.36 55.33
C ARG A 10 0.33 78.57 53.85
N THR A 11 0.50 77.52 53.02
CA THR A 11 -0.24 77.43 51.77
C THR A 11 -0.62 75.98 51.57
N GLY A 12 -1.90 75.70 51.43
CA GLY A 12 -2.48 74.38 51.34
C GLY A 12 -2.17 73.69 49.99
N LEU A 13 -1.80 72.46 50.09
CA LEU A 13 -1.66 71.55 48.92
C LEU A 13 -2.97 70.70 48.83
N ARG A 14 -3.68 70.89 47.79
CA ARG A 14 -4.83 70.03 47.44
C ARG A 14 -4.27 68.68 46.97
N ASN A 15 -4.65 67.58 47.63
CA ASN A 15 -4.43 66.22 47.19
C ASN A 15 -5.30 65.90 45.95
N ALA A 16 -4.67 65.76 44.78
CA ALA A 16 -5.28 65.16 43.61
C ALA A 16 -5.01 63.64 43.66
N VAL A 17 -6.07 62.86 43.94
CA VAL A 17 -6.05 61.41 43.81
C VAL A 17 -6.22 61.08 42.35
N ALA A 18 -5.15 60.61 41.69
CA ALA A 18 -5.24 60.04 40.34
C ALA A 18 -5.68 58.58 40.45
N ALA A 19 -6.92 58.30 40.10
CA ALA A 19 -7.41 56.95 39.96
C ALA A 19 -6.82 56.33 38.65
N ALA A 20 -5.90 55.40 38.77
CA ALA A 20 -5.41 54.60 37.67
C ALA A 20 -6.46 53.53 37.32
N VAL A 21 -7.18 53.70 36.21
CA VAL A 21 -8.04 52.65 35.63
C VAL A 21 -7.14 51.64 34.92
N ALA A 22 -6.92 50.47 35.52
CA ALA A 22 -6.27 49.34 34.87
C ALA A 22 -7.29 48.67 33.92
N LEU A 23 -7.12 48.86 32.62
CA LEU A 23 -7.81 48.08 31.60
C LEU A 23 -7.21 46.69 31.55
N PRO A 24 -8.01 45.60 31.65
CA PRO A 24 -7.53 44.27 31.42
C PRO A 24 -7.22 44.10 29.93
N LEU A 25 -5.93 43.88 29.62
CA LEU A 25 -5.52 43.37 28.31
C LEU A 25 -6.03 41.95 28.15
N LEU A 26 -7.18 41.80 27.48
CA LEU A 26 -7.66 40.51 26.97
C LEU A 26 -6.72 40.07 25.84
N THR A 27 -5.68 39.30 26.16
CA THR A 27 -4.91 38.56 25.18
C THR A 27 -5.79 37.43 24.66
N THR A 28 -6.45 37.66 23.54
CA THR A 28 -7.07 36.58 22.76
C THR A 28 -5.91 35.69 22.24
N ALA A 29 -5.66 34.57 22.92
CA ALA A 29 -4.85 33.50 22.36
C ALA A 29 -5.60 32.96 21.15
N GLN A 30 -5.27 33.45 19.96
CA GLN A 30 -5.64 32.80 18.70
C GLN A 30 -4.97 31.45 18.69
N ALA A 31 -5.72 30.39 19.02
CA ALA A 31 -5.28 29.03 18.76
C ALA A 31 -5.03 28.93 17.25
N ALA A 32 -3.77 28.92 16.87
CA ALA A 32 -3.37 28.62 15.49
C ALA A 32 -3.89 27.21 15.18
N VAL A 33 -4.97 27.13 14.41
CA VAL A 33 -5.41 25.90 13.79
C VAL A 33 -4.26 25.50 12.86
N ALA A 34 -3.41 24.62 13.33
CA ALA A 34 -2.37 24.03 12.53
C ALA A 34 -3.04 23.31 11.36
N THR A 35 -3.06 23.92 10.20
CA THR A 35 -3.54 23.29 8.98
C THR A 35 -2.66 22.06 8.74
N ARG A 36 -3.23 20.90 9.05
CA ARG A 36 -2.55 19.60 8.86
C ARG A 36 -2.22 19.50 7.37
N ARG A 37 -0.93 19.52 7.03
CA ARG A 37 -0.51 19.33 5.64
C ARG A 37 -1.16 18.06 5.10
N PRO A 38 -1.68 18.09 3.86
CA PRO A 38 -2.22 16.90 3.23
C PRO A 38 -1.19 15.78 3.28
N ARG A 39 -1.60 14.59 3.71
CA ARG A 39 -0.68 13.43 3.76
C ARG A 39 -0.24 13.06 2.35
N PRO A 40 1.03 12.68 2.18
CA PRO A 40 1.53 12.23 0.89
C PRO A 40 0.77 10.99 0.42
N ARG A 41 0.48 10.96 -0.86
CA ARG A 41 -0.19 9.86 -1.51
C ARG A 41 0.75 8.68 -1.69
N LEU A 42 0.30 7.47 -1.38
CA LEU A 42 0.98 6.21 -1.63
C LEU A 42 0.31 5.52 -2.83
N ASP A 43 1.02 5.35 -3.93
CA ASP A 43 0.53 4.65 -5.11
C ASP A 43 0.98 3.18 -5.04
N VAL A 44 -0.01 2.27 -5.06
CA VAL A 44 0.16 0.82 -4.92
C VAL A 44 -0.40 0.14 -6.15
N MET A 45 0.27 -0.91 -6.61
CA MET A 45 -0.16 -1.76 -7.71
C MET A 45 -0.06 -3.22 -7.30
N THR A 46 -1.02 -4.05 -7.71
CA THR A 46 -0.88 -5.50 -7.79
C THR A 46 -0.92 -5.91 -9.24
N TYR A 47 -0.03 -6.84 -9.62
CA TYR A 47 0.08 -7.22 -11.02
C TYR A 47 0.63 -8.64 -11.18
N ASN A 48 -0.21 -9.55 -11.63
CA ASN A 48 0.24 -10.84 -12.12
C ASN A 48 1.01 -10.63 -13.43
N LEU A 49 2.30 -10.96 -13.41
CA LEU A 49 3.22 -10.71 -14.54
C LEU A 49 3.05 -11.71 -15.67
N ARG A 50 2.32 -12.81 -15.46
CA ARG A 50 2.41 -14.05 -16.21
C ARG A 50 3.86 -14.53 -16.30
N PHE A 51 4.13 -15.75 -15.91
CA PHE A 51 5.50 -16.31 -15.93
C PHE A 51 6.21 -16.12 -17.28
N ALA A 52 7.53 -16.12 -17.25
CA ALA A 52 8.37 -15.89 -18.42
C ALA A 52 8.33 -17.08 -19.39
N SER A 53 7.21 -17.22 -20.12
CA SER A 53 7.05 -18.17 -21.21
C SER A 53 7.94 -17.80 -22.41
N THR A 54 8.38 -18.78 -23.15
CA THR A 54 9.04 -18.63 -24.46
C THR A 54 8.07 -18.74 -25.64
N GLU A 55 6.80 -19.01 -25.38
CA GLU A 55 5.77 -19.22 -26.39
C GLU A 55 5.30 -17.91 -27.02
N GLU A 56 5.43 -17.85 -28.35
CA GLU A 56 4.91 -16.73 -29.13
C GLU A 56 3.39 -16.84 -29.34
N PRO A 57 2.67 -15.73 -29.50
CA PRO A 57 3.17 -14.33 -29.59
C PRO A 57 3.38 -13.65 -28.22
N ASN A 58 3.17 -14.34 -27.11
CA ASN A 58 3.15 -13.78 -25.76
C ASN A 58 4.35 -14.21 -24.91
N SER A 59 5.49 -14.49 -25.57
CA SER A 59 6.75 -14.76 -24.88
C SER A 59 7.15 -13.59 -23.97
N TRP A 60 7.94 -13.87 -22.92
CA TRP A 60 8.46 -12.80 -22.07
C TRP A 60 9.28 -11.78 -22.86
N ALA A 61 10.09 -12.25 -23.80
CA ALA A 61 10.88 -11.38 -24.66
C ALA A 61 10.01 -10.36 -25.43
N ALA A 62 8.86 -10.82 -25.93
CA ALA A 62 7.91 -9.97 -26.63
C ALA A 62 7.13 -9.02 -25.69
N ARG A 63 6.84 -9.44 -24.45
CA ARG A 63 6.05 -8.67 -23.46
C ARG A 63 6.89 -7.69 -22.64
N ARG A 64 8.18 -7.98 -22.36
CA ARG A 64 9.05 -7.19 -21.53
C ARG A 64 9.12 -5.70 -21.93
N PRO A 65 9.26 -5.31 -23.22
CA PRO A 65 9.25 -3.89 -23.59
C PRO A 65 7.95 -3.16 -23.22
N VAL A 66 6.81 -3.84 -23.31
CA VAL A 66 5.49 -3.30 -22.95
C VAL A 66 5.37 -3.19 -21.43
N MET A 67 5.83 -4.21 -20.69
CA MET A 67 5.89 -4.21 -19.23
C MET A 67 6.76 -3.06 -18.71
N ARG A 68 7.94 -2.87 -19.28
CA ARG A 68 8.84 -1.76 -18.94
C ARG A 68 8.16 -0.41 -19.13
N GLU A 69 7.49 -0.20 -20.25
CA GLU A 69 6.80 1.06 -20.54
C GLU A 69 5.67 1.32 -19.54
N LEU A 70 4.85 0.31 -19.26
CA LEU A 70 3.79 0.40 -18.26
C LEU A 70 4.34 0.78 -16.89
N LEU A 71 5.34 0.06 -16.41
CA LEU A 71 5.89 0.26 -15.06
C LEU A 71 6.59 1.62 -14.91
N ARG A 72 7.34 2.06 -15.91
CA ARG A 72 7.97 3.39 -15.93
C ARG A 72 6.95 4.52 -15.93
N ARG A 73 5.90 4.38 -16.70
CA ARG A 73 4.81 5.34 -16.80
C ARG A 73 3.98 5.45 -15.52
N THR A 74 3.74 4.33 -14.84
CA THR A 74 2.90 4.29 -13.65
C THR A 74 3.70 4.55 -12.38
N SER A 75 4.96 4.16 -12.33
CA SER A 75 5.92 4.35 -11.24
C SER A 75 5.31 4.14 -9.84
N PRO A 76 4.71 2.97 -9.55
CA PRO A 76 4.06 2.73 -8.28
C PRO A 76 5.08 2.73 -7.14
N HIS A 77 4.73 3.28 -5.97
CA HIS A 77 5.62 3.23 -4.82
C HIS A 77 5.77 1.80 -4.26
N VAL A 78 4.72 0.99 -4.39
CA VAL A 78 4.69 -0.44 -4.07
C VAL A 78 4.07 -1.19 -5.25
N LEU A 79 4.71 -2.28 -5.67
CA LEU A 79 4.20 -3.20 -6.69
C LEU A 79 4.27 -4.63 -6.15
N GLY A 80 3.12 -5.22 -5.82
CA GLY A 80 2.99 -6.65 -5.56
C GLY A 80 2.92 -7.43 -6.87
N THR A 81 3.81 -8.40 -7.08
CA THR A 81 3.84 -9.20 -8.31
C THR A 81 3.56 -10.67 -8.04
N GLN A 82 2.94 -11.34 -9.00
CA GLN A 82 2.66 -12.78 -8.98
C GLN A 82 3.23 -13.42 -10.26
N GLU A 83 3.50 -14.70 -10.22
CA GLU A 83 4.07 -15.54 -11.31
C GLU A 83 5.49 -15.14 -11.78
N GLY A 84 6.12 -14.19 -11.14
CA GLY A 84 7.44 -13.73 -11.57
C GLY A 84 8.52 -14.81 -11.38
N LEU A 85 9.09 -15.32 -12.47
CA LEU A 85 10.32 -16.13 -12.38
C LEU A 85 11.51 -15.26 -12.00
N TYR A 86 12.48 -15.81 -11.26
CA TYR A 86 13.62 -15.05 -10.74
C TYR A 86 14.31 -14.18 -11.81
N ARG A 87 14.57 -14.73 -13.00
CA ARG A 87 15.15 -13.98 -14.14
C ARG A 87 14.24 -12.85 -14.61
N GLN A 88 12.93 -13.05 -14.58
CA GLN A 88 11.95 -12.03 -14.95
C GLN A 88 11.95 -10.87 -13.93
N LEU A 89 12.09 -11.18 -12.65
CA LEU A 89 12.21 -10.15 -11.61
C LEU A 89 13.50 -9.33 -11.76
N LEU A 90 14.62 -9.96 -12.07
CA LEU A 90 15.89 -9.27 -12.37
C LEU A 90 15.78 -8.37 -13.62
N ASP A 91 15.06 -8.81 -14.65
CA ASP A 91 14.79 -8.00 -15.83
C ASP A 91 13.98 -6.75 -15.50
N ILE A 92 12.95 -6.89 -14.66
CA ILE A 92 12.12 -5.76 -14.21
C ILE A 92 12.93 -4.81 -13.32
N GLU A 93 13.74 -5.34 -12.39
CA GLU A 93 14.64 -4.53 -11.56
C GLU A 93 15.58 -3.70 -12.43
N ALA A 94 16.23 -4.32 -13.43
CA ALA A 94 17.10 -3.63 -14.38
C ALA A 94 16.35 -2.57 -15.21
N ASP A 95 15.11 -2.86 -15.62
CA ASP A 95 14.27 -1.92 -16.37
C ASP A 95 13.81 -0.71 -15.53
N LEU A 96 13.75 -0.85 -14.19
CA LEU A 96 13.35 0.19 -13.24
C LEU A 96 14.55 0.81 -12.50
N ALA A 97 15.77 0.34 -12.74
CA ALA A 97 16.97 0.85 -12.10
C ALA A 97 17.12 2.37 -12.29
N PRO A 98 17.78 3.08 -11.33
CA PRO A 98 18.37 2.60 -10.09
C PRO A 98 17.42 2.69 -8.86
N HIS A 99 16.13 2.92 -9.06
CA HIS A 99 15.24 3.40 -8.01
C HIS A 99 14.32 2.33 -7.43
N TYR A 100 14.37 1.10 -7.93
CA TYR A 100 13.56 0.02 -7.41
C TYR A 100 14.42 -1.14 -6.91
N ALA A 101 13.93 -1.74 -5.85
CA ALA A 101 14.39 -3.02 -5.35
C ALA A 101 13.17 -3.92 -5.06
N TRP A 102 13.40 -5.19 -4.78
CA TRP A 102 12.31 -6.12 -4.48
C TRP A 102 12.68 -7.12 -3.37
N ILE A 103 11.64 -7.67 -2.74
CA ILE A 103 11.71 -8.68 -1.68
C ILE A 103 10.72 -9.78 -2.04
N GLY A 104 11.16 -11.03 -1.96
CA GLY A 104 10.36 -12.21 -2.25
C GLY A 104 11.23 -13.44 -2.39
N THR A 105 10.60 -14.60 -2.56
CA THR A 105 11.27 -15.88 -2.82
C THR A 105 10.39 -16.73 -3.73
N GLY A 106 10.99 -17.67 -4.45
CA GLY A 106 10.27 -18.65 -5.24
C GLY A 106 9.45 -19.59 -4.36
N ARG A 107 8.34 -20.09 -4.87
CA ARG A 107 7.44 -20.98 -4.11
C ARG A 107 8.08 -22.33 -3.74
N GLU A 108 9.11 -22.75 -4.48
CA GLU A 108 9.95 -23.91 -4.14
C GLU A 108 11.21 -23.54 -3.33
N GLY A 109 11.33 -22.26 -2.94
CA GLY A 109 12.43 -21.73 -2.15
C GLY A 109 13.49 -21.00 -2.97
N GLY A 110 14.13 -20.00 -2.40
CA GLY A 110 15.21 -19.23 -3.05
C GLY A 110 14.77 -18.59 -4.36
N SER A 111 15.42 -18.98 -5.47
CA SER A 111 15.12 -18.52 -6.82
C SER A 111 14.28 -19.52 -7.64
N ASP A 112 13.80 -20.59 -7.00
CA ASP A 112 13.17 -21.68 -7.70
C ASP A 112 11.67 -21.45 -7.87
N ASP A 113 11.21 -21.67 -9.13
CA ASP A 113 9.81 -21.52 -9.55
C ASP A 113 9.29 -20.06 -9.44
N GLU A 114 7.99 -19.88 -9.51
CA GLU A 114 7.32 -18.58 -9.45
C GLU A 114 7.44 -17.92 -8.09
N SER A 115 7.67 -16.63 -8.10
CA SER A 115 7.81 -15.81 -6.90
C SER A 115 6.60 -14.91 -6.70
N VAL A 116 6.30 -14.64 -5.45
CA VAL A 116 5.39 -13.58 -5.02
C VAL A 116 6.25 -12.47 -4.42
N ALA A 117 6.58 -11.46 -5.23
CA ALA A 117 7.52 -10.42 -4.86
C ALA A 117 6.85 -9.07 -4.60
N VAL A 118 7.48 -8.26 -3.75
CA VAL A 118 7.09 -6.87 -3.48
C VAL A 118 8.22 -5.97 -3.96
N PHE A 119 8.01 -5.30 -5.10
CA PHE A 119 8.88 -4.22 -5.57
C PHE A 119 8.51 -2.91 -4.85
N TYR A 120 9.50 -2.05 -4.64
CA TYR A 120 9.29 -0.76 -3.99
C TYR A 120 10.25 0.32 -4.50
N ASP A 121 9.79 1.56 -4.54
CA ASP A 121 10.62 2.73 -4.85
C ASP A 121 11.52 3.07 -3.65
N THR A 122 12.82 2.86 -3.79
CA THR A 122 13.84 3.05 -2.75
C THR A 122 14.02 4.52 -2.34
N ARG A 123 13.58 5.46 -3.17
CA ARG A 123 13.57 6.90 -2.83
C ARG A 123 12.47 7.22 -1.82
N ARG A 124 11.40 6.42 -1.83
CA ARG A 124 10.21 6.61 -1.01
C ARG A 124 10.16 5.69 0.19
N LEU A 125 10.55 4.44 0.03
CA LEU A 125 10.33 3.38 0.99
C LEU A 125 11.63 2.72 1.42
N ALA A 126 11.76 2.50 2.74
CA ALA A 126 12.84 1.70 3.32
C ALA A 126 12.24 0.47 4.01
N PRO A 127 12.62 -0.77 3.64
CA PRO A 127 12.16 -1.97 4.31
C PRO A 127 12.77 -2.07 5.71
N LEU A 128 11.95 -2.44 6.70
CA LEU A 128 12.35 -2.58 8.11
C LEU A 128 12.36 -4.04 8.57
N ALA A 129 11.45 -4.84 8.02
CA ALA A 129 11.32 -6.26 8.28
C ALA A 129 10.53 -6.91 7.15
N HIS A 130 10.76 -8.17 6.89
CA HIS A 130 10.02 -8.96 5.90
C HIS A 130 10.10 -10.43 6.23
N ASP A 131 9.18 -11.21 5.68
CA ASP A 131 9.20 -12.66 5.72
C ASP A 131 8.34 -13.21 4.57
N THR A 132 8.56 -14.47 4.22
CA THR A 132 7.73 -15.23 3.29
C THR A 132 7.29 -16.52 4.00
N PHE A 133 6.02 -16.87 3.84
CA PHE A 133 5.46 -18.10 4.42
C PHE A 133 4.61 -18.84 3.39
N TRP A 134 4.58 -20.16 3.52
CA TRP A 134 3.81 -21.05 2.66
C TRP A 134 2.36 -21.14 3.13
N LEU A 135 1.46 -21.14 2.17
CA LEU A 135 0.02 -21.25 2.41
C LEU A 135 -0.35 -22.73 2.61
N SER A 136 -0.09 -23.23 3.81
CA SER A 136 -0.21 -24.62 4.20
C SER A 136 -0.34 -24.75 5.73
N ASP A 137 -0.57 -25.96 6.24
CA ASP A 137 -0.55 -26.23 7.69
C ASP A 137 0.86 -26.11 8.29
N THR A 138 1.90 -26.09 7.46
CA THR A 138 3.30 -25.90 7.88
C THR A 138 3.94 -24.69 7.19
N PRO A 139 3.54 -23.46 7.55
CA PRO A 139 3.89 -22.24 6.82
C PRO A 139 5.40 -21.90 6.80
N ARG A 140 6.20 -22.54 7.64
CA ARG A 140 7.67 -22.37 7.70
C ARG A 140 8.45 -23.40 6.91
N VAL A 141 7.77 -24.40 6.34
CA VAL A 141 8.39 -25.45 5.55
C VAL A 141 8.37 -25.05 4.08
N VAL A 142 9.56 -24.92 3.50
CA VAL A 142 9.73 -24.54 2.09
C VAL A 142 9.05 -25.58 1.18
N GLY A 143 8.33 -25.12 0.16
CA GLY A 143 7.59 -25.98 -0.77
C GLY A 143 6.35 -26.66 -0.17
N SER A 144 5.96 -26.32 1.05
CA SER A 144 4.82 -26.98 1.72
C SER A 144 3.49 -26.71 0.99
N ASN A 145 2.76 -27.83 0.75
CA ASN A 145 1.46 -27.85 0.10
C ASN A 145 0.59 -28.96 0.72
N THR A 146 -0.13 -28.62 1.79
CA THR A 146 -0.92 -29.59 2.58
C THR A 146 -2.41 -29.53 2.31
N TRP A 147 -2.90 -28.55 1.53
CA TRP A 147 -4.32 -28.32 1.28
C TRP A 147 -4.79 -28.75 -0.12
N GLY A 148 -3.94 -29.49 -0.86
CA GLY A 148 -4.29 -29.97 -2.19
C GLY A 148 -4.34 -28.86 -3.24
N ALA A 149 -3.55 -27.80 -3.07
CA ALA A 149 -3.28 -26.83 -4.12
C ALA A 149 -2.53 -27.50 -5.27
N MET A 150 -2.69 -27.01 -6.49
CA MET A 150 -1.96 -27.58 -7.63
C MET A 150 -0.46 -27.36 -7.51
N PHE A 151 -0.05 -26.23 -6.92
CA PHE A 151 1.33 -25.86 -6.65
C PHE A 151 1.47 -25.31 -5.23
N PRO A 152 2.66 -25.36 -4.60
CA PRO A 152 2.92 -24.60 -3.40
C PRO A 152 2.57 -23.12 -3.62
N ARG A 153 1.93 -22.49 -2.65
CA ARG A 153 1.60 -21.07 -2.70
C ARG A 153 2.20 -20.36 -1.50
N VAL A 154 2.59 -19.12 -1.71
CA VAL A 154 3.28 -18.31 -0.70
C VAL A 154 2.64 -16.95 -0.55
N ALA A 155 2.89 -16.33 0.59
CA ALA A 155 2.65 -14.90 0.81
C ALA A 155 3.94 -14.25 1.33
N THR A 156 4.31 -13.12 0.74
CA THR A 156 5.45 -12.30 1.16
C THR A 156 4.95 -11.03 1.79
N TRP A 157 5.40 -10.71 3.00
CA TRP A 157 5.07 -9.44 3.63
C TRP A 157 6.32 -8.62 3.91
N VAL A 158 6.17 -7.29 3.84
CA VAL A 158 7.21 -6.31 4.13
C VAL A 158 6.64 -5.22 5.01
N ARG A 159 7.36 -4.86 6.09
CA ARG A 159 7.11 -3.66 6.85
C ARG A 159 7.99 -2.55 6.35
N PHE A 160 7.39 -1.48 5.84
CA PHE A 160 8.08 -0.32 5.32
C PHE A 160 8.09 0.86 6.29
N ARG A 161 9.07 1.73 6.09
CA ARG A 161 9.08 3.11 6.55
C ARG A 161 8.92 4.02 5.33
N ASP A 162 7.89 4.89 5.33
CA ASP A 162 7.65 5.89 4.30
C ASP A 162 8.50 7.13 4.61
N LEU A 163 9.50 7.37 3.78
CA LEU A 163 10.46 8.48 3.93
C LEU A 163 9.83 9.84 3.62
N ALA A 164 8.77 9.88 2.83
CA ALA A 164 8.07 11.10 2.46
C ALA A 164 6.89 11.45 3.40
N ASP A 165 6.48 10.51 4.28
CA ASP A 165 5.41 10.72 5.26
C ASP A 165 5.94 10.67 6.71
N GLY A 166 6.98 11.44 6.99
CA GLY A 166 7.52 11.57 8.34
C GLY A 166 8.06 10.28 8.95
N GLY A 167 8.39 9.28 8.14
CA GLY A 167 8.88 7.99 8.60
C GLY A 167 7.76 7.05 9.07
N ARG A 168 6.51 7.27 8.68
CA ARG A 168 5.37 6.40 8.95
C ARG A 168 5.68 4.97 8.58
N ARG A 169 5.31 4.03 9.44
CA ARG A 169 5.47 2.61 9.19
C ARG A 169 4.14 2.00 8.76
N PHE A 170 4.19 1.02 7.88
CA PHE A 170 3.03 0.25 7.42
C PHE A 170 3.47 -1.11 6.91
N HIS A 171 2.52 -2.05 6.78
CA HIS A 171 2.79 -3.38 6.24
C HIS A 171 2.16 -3.53 4.85
N VAL A 172 2.82 -4.31 4.00
CA VAL A 172 2.28 -4.82 2.74
C VAL A 172 2.45 -6.33 2.76
N LEU A 173 1.39 -7.06 2.47
CA LEU A 173 1.41 -8.49 2.23
C LEU A 173 0.98 -8.72 0.78
N ASN A 174 1.76 -9.47 0.02
CA ASN A 174 1.44 -9.87 -1.35
C ASN A 174 1.28 -11.38 -1.44
N THR A 175 0.33 -11.86 -2.25
CA THR A 175 0.01 -13.29 -2.35
C THR A 175 -0.43 -13.68 -3.77
N HIS A 176 -0.41 -14.99 -4.05
CA HIS A 176 -1.03 -15.61 -5.21
C HIS A 176 -1.70 -16.91 -4.78
N LEU A 177 -3.02 -16.94 -4.77
CA LEU A 177 -3.78 -18.10 -4.31
C LEU A 177 -3.87 -19.16 -5.43
N ASP A 178 -4.23 -20.37 -5.05
CA ASP A 178 -4.32 -21.49 -5.98
C ASP A 178 -5.47 -21.32 -6.96
N HIS A 179 -5.23 -21.56 -8.24
CA HIS A 179 -6.25 -21.40 -9.27
C HIS A 179 -7.21 -22.59 -9.39
N ALA A 180 -6.83 -23.77 -8.90
CA ALA A 180 -7.61 -25.00 -9.08
C ALA A 180 -8.47 -25.35 -7.84
N SER A 181 -7.91 -25.25 -6.62
CA SER A 181 -8.53 -25.73 -5.41
C SER A 181 -9.22 -24.61 -4.62
N GLN A 182 -10.56 -24.60 -4.60
CA GLN A 182 -11.32 -23.67 -3.75
C GLN A 182 -11.00 -23.89 -2.27
N TYR A 183 -10.87 -25.16 -1.84
CA TYR A 183 -10.51 -25.47 -0.47
C TYR A 183 -9.15 -24.86 -0.06
N ALA A 184 -8.13 -24.99 -0.92
CA ALA A 184 -6.83 -24.39 -0.66
C ALA A 184 -6.92 -22.86 -0.59
N ARG A 185 -7.70 -22.21 -1.46
CA ARG A 185 -7.94 -20.75 -1.42
C ARG A 185 -8.60 -20.32 -0.12
N THR A 186 -9.63 -21.00 0.33
CA THR A 186 -10.35 -20.70 1.57
C THR A 186 -9.43 -20.84 2.80
N ARG A 187 -8.64 -21.91 2.86
CA ARG A 187 -7.62 -22.11 3.91
C ARG A 187 -6.55 -21.02 3.88
N ALA A 188 -6.08 -20.66 2.68
CA ALA A 188 -5.10 -19.58 2.48
C ALA A 188 -5.64 -18.22 2.95
N ALA A 189 -6.89 -17.90 2.62
CA ALA A 189 -7.52 -16.66 3.09
C ALA A 189 -7.60 -16.59 4.62
N SER A 190 -7.97 -17.70 5.28
CA SER A 190 -7.99 -17.79 6.74
C SER A 190 -6.60 -17.59 7.35
N LEU A 191 -5.57 -18.23 6.79
CA LEU A 191 -4.19 -18.04 7.27
C LEU A 191 -3.70 -16.61 7.05
N ILE A 192 -4.03 -15.98 5.91
CA ILE A 192 -3.69 -14.58 5.66
C ILE A 192 -4.39 -13.67 6.67
N ALA A 193 -5.68 -13.90 6.97
CA ALA A 193 -6.43 -13.17 7.97
C ALA A 193 -5.77 -13.27 9.36
N GLU A 194 -5.36 -14.46 9.77
CA GLU A 194 -4.61 -14.68 11.03
C GLU A 194 -3.28 -13.91 11.04
N ARG A 195 -2.56 -13.90 9.92
CA ARG A 195 -1.26 -13.22 9.81
C ARG A 195 -1.39 -11.70 9.86
N VAL A 196 -2.37 -11.11 9.20
CA VAL A 196 -2.58 -9.66 9.26
C VAL A 196 -3.12 -9.22 10.63
N ALA A 197 -3.91 -10.06 11.30
CA ALA A 197 -4.34 -9.81 12.68
C ALA A 197 -3.18 -9.81 13.70
N ALA A 198 -2.08 -10.50 13.38
CA ALA A 198 -0.87 -10.52 14.20
C ALA A 198 0.09 -9.34 13.91
N PHE A 199 -0.20 -8.48 12.94
CA PHE A 199 0.56 -7.25 12.74
C PHE A 199 0.34 -6.28 13.90
N ASP A 200 1.27 -5.32 14.06
CA ASP A 200 1.11 -4.23 15.02
C ASP A 200 -0.20 -3.46 14.72
N PRO A 201 -1.20 -3.48 15.61
CA PRO A 201 -2.51 -2.90 15.35
C PRO A 201 -2.49 -1.36 15.21
N SER A 202 -1.39 -0.73 15.61
CA SER A 202 -1.19 0.71 15.43
C SER A 202 -0.70 1.08 14.02
N LEU A 203 -0.34 0.10 13.20
CA LEU A 203 0.21 0.34 11.86
C LEU A 203 -0.82 -0.02 10.77
N PRO A 204 -1.01 0.85 9.78
CA PRO A 204 -1.79 0.52 8.60
C PRO A 204 -1.17 -0.67 7.86
N TYR A 205 -2.00 -1.45 7.17
CA TYR A 205 -1.52 -2.54 6.33
C TYR A 205 -2.33 -2.70 5.06
N LEU A 206 -1.71 -3.30 4.06
CA LEU A 206 -2.29 -3.61 2.75
C LEU A 206 -2.10 -5.09 2.45
N VAL A 207 -3.07 -5.67 1.75
CA VAL A 207 -2.94 -7.00 1.16
C VAL A 207 -3.18 -6.88 -0.34
N THR A 208 -2.21 -7.31 -1.13
CA THR A 208 -2.26 -7.28 -2.60
C THR A 208 -2.15 -8.71 -3.13
N GLY A 209 -2.71 -8.98 -4.29
CA GLY A 209 -2.53 -10.30 -4.88
C GLY A 209 -3.45 -10.61 -6.04
N ASP A 210 -3.14 -11.73 -6.68
CA ASP A 210 -4.07 -12.52 -7.48
C ASP A 210 -4.69 -13.58 -6.55
N PHE A 211 -5.97 -13.42 -6.25
CA PHE A 211 -6.68 -14.31 -5.34
C PHE A 211 -7.32 -15.51 -6.05
N ASN A 212 -7.28 -15.53 -7.39
CA ASN A 212 -7.96 -16.55 -8.19
C ASN A 212 -9.43 -16.79 -7.76
N ALA A 213 -10.06 -15.74 -7.29
CA ALA A 213 -11.41 -15.69 -6.74
C ALA A 213 -12.08 -14.38 -7.15
N ALA A 214 -13.34 -14.42 -7.56
CA ALA A 214 -14.07 -13.23 -7.96
C ALA A 214 -14.48 -12.41 -6.72
N ALA A 215 -14.17 -11.12 -6.72
CA ALA A 215 -14.64 -10.19 -5.71
C ALA A 215 -16.17 -10.24 -5.58
N HIS A 216 -16.71 -10.11 -4.36
CA HIS A 216 -18.13 -10.14 -4.03
C HIS A 216 -18.87 -11.46 -4.31
N ARG A 217 -18.22 -12.48 -4.86
CA ARG A 217 -18.86 -13.74 -5.27
C ARG A 217 -18.12 -14.99 -4.82
N ASN A 218 -17.16 -14.85 -3.92
CA ASN A 218 -16.36 -15.98 -3.47
C ASN A 218 -16.03 -15.85 -1.97
N GLU A 219 -16.11 -16.97 -1.26
CA GLU A 219 -15.85 -17.10 0.17
C GLU A 219 -14.48 -16.53 0.60
N VAL A 220 -13.46 -16.60 -0.27
CA VAL A 220 -12.14 -15.98 -0.03
C VAL A 220 -12.27 -14.48 0.22
N TYR A 221 -13.10 -13.81 -0.56
CA TYR A 221 -13.38 -12.39 -0.42
C TYR A 221 -14.07 -12.10 0.91
N ASP A 222 -15.10 -12.89 1.23
CA ASP A 222 -15.89 -12.73 2.47
C ASP A 222 -15.03 -12.94 3.72
N ILE A 223 -14.14 -13.94 3.72
CA ILE A 223 -13.21 -14.23 4.83
C ILE A 223 -12.28 -13.02 5.07
N LEU A 224 -11.68 -12.48 4.01
CA LEU A 224 -10.73 -11.38 4.15
C LEU A 224 -11.42 -10.09 4.60
N LEU A 225 -12.61 -9.79 4.08
CA LEU A 225 -13.38 -8.64 4.54
C LEU A 225 -13.89 -8.83 5.97
N GLY A 226 -14.31 -10.05 6.32
CA GLY A 226 -14.70 -10.42 7.69
C GLY A 226 -13.57 -10.28 8.72
N ALA A 227 -12.31 -10.31 8.27
CA ALA A 227 -11.13 -10.03 9.08
C ALA A 227 -10.82 -8.52 9.24
N GLY A 228 -11.70 -7.64 8.78
CA GLY A 228 -11.58 -6.19 8.90
C GLY A 228 -10.84 -5.50 7.75
N LEU A 229 -10.54 -6.21 6.66
CA LEU A 229 -10.05 -5.61 5.44
C LEU A 229 -11.19 -4.97 4.64
N THR A 230 -10.87 -3.95 3.86
CA THR A 230 -11.79 -3.32 2.91
C THR A 230 -11.19 -3.35 1.51
N ASP A 231 -12.01 -3.57 0.49
CA ASP A 231 -11.55 -3.47 -0.89
C ASP A 231 -11.33 -2.00 -1.26
N THR A 232 -10.12 -1.66 -1.67
CA THR A 232 -9.80 -0.29 -2.11
C THR A 232 -10.57 0.11 -3.37
N TRP A 233 -11.00 -0.86 -4.17
CA TRP A 233 -11.89 -0.60 -5.32
C TRP A 233 -13.23 -0.05 -4.86
N ASP A 234 -13.83 -0.65 -3.83
CA ASP A 234 -15.15 -0.26 -3.35
C ASP A 234 -15.14 1.03 -2.54
N THR A 235 -14.08 1.26 -1.75
CA THR A 235 -13.94 2.40 -0.86
C THR A 235 -13.32 3.63 -1.52
N ALA A 236 -12.79 3.51 -2.75
CA ALA A 236 -12.15 4.62 -3.44
C ALA A 236 -13.12 5.76 -3.76
N ALA A 237 -12.70 7.00 -3.51
CA ALA A 237 -13.46 8.19 -3.86
C ALA A 237 -13.69 8.35 -5.39
N SER A 238 -12.81 7.75 -6.20
CA SER A 238 -12.97 7.70 -7.66
C SER A 238 -12.41 6.41 -8.23
N ARG A 239 -13.01 5.92 -9.32
CA ARG A 239 -12.61 4.67 -10.00
C ARG A 239 -12.50 4.88 -11.51
N SER A 240 -11.67 4.04 -12.17
CA SER A 240 -11.71 3.87 -13.62
C SER A 240 -12.95 3.05 -14.04
N ALA A 241 -13.11 2.83 -15.35
CA ALA A 241 -14.00 1.77 -15.83
C ALA A 241 -13.56 0.41 -15.26
N SER A 242 -14.54 -0.46 -15.02
CA SER A 242 -14.34 -1.82 -14.52
C SER A 242 -14.15 -2.79 -15.67
N TYR A 243 -13.24 -3.74 -15.47
CA TYR A 243 -12.97 -4.85 -16.39
C TYR A 243 -12.65 -6.11 -15.59
N ALA A 244 -12.83 -7.28 -16.23
CA ALA A 244 -12.21 -8.50 -15.75
C ALA A 244 -10.70 -8.28 -15.62
N THR A 245 -10.11 -8.65 -14.48
CA THR A 245 -8.66 -8.45 -14.29
C THR A 245 -7.82 -9.54 -14.96
N PHE A 246 -8.39 -10.72 -15.21
CA PHE A 246 -7.81 -11.74 -16.07
C PHE A 246 -8.53 -11.74 -17.43
N HIS A 247 -7.78 -11.58 -18.53
CA HIS A 247 -8.33 -11.58 -19.89
C HIS A 247 -7.73 -12.65 -20.80
N GLY A 248 -6.66 -13.34 -20.39
CA GLY A 248 -6.05 -14.43 -21.17
C GLY A 248 -5.66 -14.04 -22.59
N TYR A 249 -5.30 -12.77 -22.82
CA TYR A 249 -5.06 -12.15 -24.15
C TYR A 249 -6.29 -12.12 -25.08
N ALA A 250 -7.48 -12.40 -24.57
CA ALA A 250 -8.75 -12.18 -25.26
C ALA A 250 -9.17 -10.71 -25.19
N PRO A 251 -10.20 -10.28 -25.92
CA PRO A 251 -10.78 -8.95 -25.77
C PRO A 251 -11.21 -8.68 -24.33
N LEU A 252 -10.98 -7.45 -23.87
CA LEU A 252 -11.32 -7.06 -22.51
C LEU A 252 -12.83 -7.17 -22.25
N THR A 253 -13.19 -7.70 -21.09
CA THR A 253 -14.59 -7.87 -20.66
C THR A 253 -14.96 -6.76 -19.68
N PRO A 254 -15.75 -5.75 -20.10
CA PRO A 254 -16.25 -4.74 -19.18
C PRO A 254 -17.08 -5.38 -18.05
N ASP A 255 -16.96 -4.84 -16.86
CA ASP A 255 -17.66 -5.29 -15.64
C ASP A 255 -17.53 -6.79 -15.33
N GLY A 256 -16.46 -7.42 -15.86
CA GLY A 256 -16.14 -8.81 -15.58
C GLY A 256 -15.49 -9.01 -14.21
N ASP A 257 -15.11 -10.26 -13.92
CA ASP A 257 -14.58 -10.66 -12.62
C ASP A 257 -13.24 -10.02 -12.30
N ARG A 258 -13.17 -9.38 -11.14
CA ARG A 258 -11.93 -8.92 -10.54
C ARG A 258 -11.41 -10.04 -9.64
N ILE A 259 -10.28 -10.64 -10.02
CA ILE A 259 -9.59 -11.66 -9.22
C ILE A 259 -8.29 -11.13 -8.61
N ASP A 260 -7.82 -9.98 -9.08
CA ASP A 260 -6.68 -9.24 -8.55
C ASP A 260 -7.20 -8.10 -7.67
N TRP A 261 -6.78 -8.03 -6.40
CA TRP A 261 -7.30 -7.06 -5.45
C TRP A 261 -6.19 -6.33 -4.69
N ILE A 262 -6.50 -5.11 -4.25
CA ILE A 262 -5.77 -4.39 -3.22
C ILE A 262 -6.74 -4.17 -2.06
N LEU A 263 -6.50 -4.87 -0.97
CA LEU A 263 -7.28 -4.75 0.25
C LEU A 263 -6.53 -3.90 1.27
N ALA A 264 -7.25 -3.14 2.05
CA ALA A 264 -6.72 -2.21 3.02
C ALA A 264 -7.22 -2.52 4.43
N GLY A 265 -6.33 -2.57 5.40
CA GLY A 265 -6.64 -2.60 6.82
C GLY A 265 -7.05 -1.24 7.36
N PRO A 266 -7.39 -1.15 8.66
CA PRO A 266 -7.76 0.11 9.31
C PRO A 266 -6.71 1.22 9.11
N GLY A 267 -7.18 2.46 9.03
CA GLY A 267 -6.31 3.63 8.89
C GLY A 267 -5.79 3.86 7.46
N VAL A 268 -6.28 3.16 6.46
CA VAL A 268 -5.98 3.41 5.05
C VAL A 268 -7.19 4.01 4.36
N GLU A 269 -7.01 5.09 3.64
CA GLU A 269 -8.06 5.73 2.85
C GLU A 269 -7.74 5.62 1.35
N ALA A 270 -8.66 5.04 0.58
CA ALA A 270 -8.54 4.93 -0.87
C ALA A 270 -9.05 6.19 -1.55
N ARG A 271 -8.16 6.90 -2.25
CA ARG A 271 -8.50 8.11 -3.02
C ARG A 271 -8.94 7.76 -4.44
N ARG A 272 -8.26 6.82 -5.04
CA ARG A 272 -8.55 6.36 -6.39
C ARG A 272 -8.20 4.88 -6.51
N ALA A 273 -9.04 4.13 -7.22
CA ALA A 273 -8.73 2.80 -7.71
C ALA A 273 -8.84 2.75 -9.24
N SER A 274 -8.04 1.93 -9.89
CA SER A 274 -8.10 1.78 -11.34
C SER A 274 -7.61 0.40 -11.78
N ILE A 275 -8.24 -0.12 -12.82
CA ILE A 275 -7.76 -1.24 -13.62
C ILE A 275 -7.11 -0.62 -14.85
N ASP A 276 -5.83 -0.86 -15.06
CA ASP A 276 -5.06 -0.22 -16.13
C ASP A 276 -5.10 -1.11 -17.39
N THR A 277 -5.66 -0.59 -18.47
CA THR A 277 -5.83 -1.32 -19.75
C THR A 277 -4.72 -1.03 -20.75
N PHE A 278 -3.55 -0.62 -20.25
CA PHE A 278 -2.43 -0.25 -21.12
C PHE A 278 -2.00 -1.41 -22.02
N SER A 279 -1.87 -1.08 -23.29
CA SER A 279 -1.25 -1.93 -24.30
C SER A 279 -0.38 -1.09 -25.22
N LEU A 280 0.60 -1.68 -25.85
CA LEU A 280 1.46 -1.02 -26.83
C LEU A 280 1.37 -1.79 -28.16
N HIS A 281 0.92 -1.10 -29.23
CA HIS A 281 0.68 -1.71 -30.52
C HIS A 281 -0.21 -2.96 -30.46
N GLY A 282 -1.26 -2.91 -29.61
CA GLY A 282 -2.19 -4.03 -29.42
C GLY A 282 -1.67 -5.18 -28.56
N ARG A 283 -0.46 -5.08 -28.02
CA ARG A 283 0.14 -6.10 -27.13
C ARG A 283 -0.03 -5.69 -25.68
N PHE A 284 -0.59 -6.58 -24.89
CA PHE A 284 -0.64 -6.45 -23.44
C PHE A 284 0.67 -6.96 -22.78
N PRO A 285 1.10 -6.37 -21.65
CA PRO A 285 2.29 -6.84 -20.94
C PRO A 285 2.10 -8.17 -20.22
N SER A 286 0.86 -8.54 -19.89
CA SER A 286 0.44 -9.76 -19.21
C SER A 286 -0.94 -10.17 -19.72
N ASP A 287 -1.41 -11.34 -19.36
CA ASP A 287 -2.79 -11.80 -19.53
C ASP A 287 -3.71 -11.34 -18.38
N HIS A 288 -3.16 -10.65 -17.39
CA HIS A 288 -3.87 -9.89 -16.39
C HIS A 288 -3.78 -8.39 -16.65
N LEU A 289 -4.74 -7.63 -16.13
CA LEU A 289 -4.70 -6.17 -16.04
C LEU A 289 -4.21 -5.75 -14.65
N PRO A 290 -3.26 -4.82 -14.54
CA PRO A 290 -2.82 -4.36 -13.23
C PRO A 290 -3.92 -3.58 -12.52
N VAL A 291 -4.12 -3.86 -11.23
CA VAL A 291 -4.98 -3.09 -10.34
C VAL A 291 -4.13 -2.10 -9.56
N ARG A 292 -4.58 -0.85 -9.51
CA ARG A 292 -3.86 0.25 -8.86
C ARG A 292 -4.74 0.97 -7.87
N ALA A 293 -4.15 1.38 -6.76
CA ALA A 293 -4.79 2.23 -5.78
C ALA A 293 -3.88 3.40 -5.40
N SER A 294 -4.48 4.59 -5.26
CA SER A 294 -3.84 5.78 -4.72
C SER A 294 -4.41 6.01 -3.32
N LEU A 295 -3.57 5.86 -2.31
CA LEU A 295 -3.95 5.74 -0.91
C LEU A 295 -3.37 6.88 -0.06
N THR A 296 -3.99 7.13 1.10
CA THR A 296 -3.35 7.86 2.20
C THR A 296 -3.36 6.98 3.44
N LEU A 297 -2.24 6.94 4.17
CA LEU A 297 -2.12 6.19 5.41
C LEU A 297 -2.55 7.05 6.60
N GLY A 298 -3.44 6.52 7.44
CA GLY A 298 -4.02 7.20 8.60
C GLY A 298 -3.12 7.36 9.80
#